data_2daa87d9e559a3a24a9b0fad4e99f3a9
#
_entry.id   2daa87d9e559a3a24a9b0fad4e99f3a9
#
_cell.length_a   1.000
_cell.length_b   1.000
_cell.length_c   1.000
_cell.angle_alpha   90.00
_cell.angle_beta   90.00
_cell.angle_gamma   90.00
#
_symmetry.space_group_name_H-M   'P 1'
#
loop_
_entity.id
_entity.type
_entity.pdbx_description
1 polymer ?
#
loop_
_entity_poly.entity_id
_entity_poly.type
_entity_poly.pdbx_seq_one_letter_code
_entity_poly.pdbx_strand_id
1 'polypeptide(L)'
;YDSILAAPVSMRELVMGEIGWGATRALMTTIAVLAFAAITGLVESPWAIGIVLIGILTGLMFGGFGLMAAAIAPSTHMLTLVFTMVGTPLFFFSGTFFPISTLPTWMQPVAWALPLTHPVRIARGFATGDLYLSLLWSLLYIVVATAIFFPLATRLLRRRLLV
;
A
#
# COMPACT_ATOMS: atom_id res chain seq x y z
N TYR A 1 -0.52 11.87 -20.34
CA TYR A 1 -1.95 11.49 -20.29
C TYR A 1 -2.73 11.89 -21.56
N ASP A 2 -2.27 12.93 -22.29
CA ASP A 2 -3.00 13.44 -23.47
C ASP A 2 -3.16 12.39 -24.59
N SER A 3 -2.17 11.52 -24.77
CA SER A 3 -2.23 10.40 -25.73
C SER A 3 -3.17 9.27 -25.30
N ILE A 4 -3.43 9.11 -24.01
CA ILE A 4 -4.33 8.08 -23.48
C ILE A 4 -5.79 8.57 -23.56
N LEU A 5 -6.02 9.87 -23.40
CA LEU A 5 -7.34 10.48 -23.56
C LEU A 5 -7.84 10.48 -25.00
N ALA A 6 -6.94 10.32 -25.98
CA ALA A 6 -7.29 10.14 -27.39
C ALA A 6 -7.76 8.72 -27.75
N ALA A 7 -7.56 7.74 -26.84
CA ALA A 7 -8.04 6.38 -27.00
C ALA A 7 -9.45 6.21 -26.40
N PRO A 8 -10.31 5.32 -26.91
CA PRO A 8 -11.64 5.07 -26.37
C PRO A 8 -11.59 4.24 -25.08
N VAL A 9 -10.85 4.74 -24.08
CA VAL A 9 -10.64 4.08 -22.78
C VAL A 9 -11.49 4.78 -21.73
N SER A 10 -12.27 4.01 -21.00
CA SER A 10 -13.07 4.56 -19.90
C SER A 10 -12.18 4.96 -18.71
N MET A 11 -12.59 5.95 -17.95
CA MET A 11 -11.88 6.41 -16.76
C MET A 11 -11.66 5.29 -15.72
N ARG A 12 -12.59 4.32 -15.67
CA ARG A 12 -12.45 3.14 -14.80
C ARG A 12 -11.33 2.22 -15.28
N GLU A 13 -11.24 1.97 -16.58
CA GLU A 13 -10.20 1.13 -17.17
C GLU A 13 -8.81 1.76 -16.97
N LEU A 14 -8.71 3.07 -17.11
CA LEU A 14 -7.47 3.81 -16.79
C LEU A 14 -7.05 3.59 -15.33
N VAL A 15 -7.95 3.81 -14.39
CA VAL A 15 -7.67 3.63 -12.95
C VAL A 15 -7.34 2.18 -12.62
N MET A 16 -8.08 1.22 -13.19
CA MET A 16 -7.79 -0.20 -13.01
C MET A 16 -6.42 -0.60 -13.56
N GLY A 17 -6.04 -0.07 -14.72
CA GLY A 17 -4.74 -0.29 -15.33
C GLY A 17 -3.59 0.23 -14.46
N GLU A 18 -3.70 1.45 -13.98
CA GLU A 18 -2.69 2.08 -13.11
C GLU A 18 -2.55 1.35 -11.76
N ILE A 19 -3.66 1.02 -11.11
CA ILE A 19 -3.65 0.27 -9.85
C ILE A 19 -3.12 -1.16 -10.08
N GLY A 20 -3.53 -1.82 -11.17
CA GLY A 20 -3.05 -3.14 -11.55
C GLY A 20 -1.54 -3.14 -11.82
N TRP A 21 -1.04 -2.11 -12.50
CA TRP A 21 0.39 -1.91 -12.70
C TRP A 21 1.14 -1.74 -11.38
N GLY A 22 0.58 -0.93 -10.46
CA GLY A 22 1.12 -0.77 -9.11
C GLY A 22 1.19 -2.09 -8.35
N ALA A 23 0.13 -2.92 -8.43
CA ALA A 23 0.09 -4.23 -7.81
C ALA A 23 1.12 -5.19 -8.43
N THR A 24 1.31 -5.15 -9.75
CA THR A 24 2.32 -5.97 -10.45
C THR A 24 3.73 -5.60 -10.00
N ARG A 25 4.04 -4.31 -9.89
CA ARG A 25 5.33 -3.84 -9.36
C ARG A 25 5.52 -4.27 -7.90
N ALA A 26 4.49 -4.15 -7.07
CA ALA A 26 4.53 -4.60 -5.69
C ALA A 26 4.77 -6.11 -5.59
N LEU A 27 4.13 -6.90 -6.46
CA LEU A 27 4.35 -8.35 -6.55
C LEU A 27 5.81 -8.67 -6.87
N MET A 28 6.37 -8.07 -7.93
CA MET A 28 7.77 -8.29 -8.32
C MET A 28 8.73 -7.93 -7.20
N THR A 29 8.54 -6.77 -6.58
CA THR A 29 9.37 -6.31 -5.46
C THR A 29 9.25 -7.25 -4.25
N THR A 30 8.04 -7.66 -3.91
CA THR A 30 7.79 -8.57 -2.78
C THR A 30 8.46 -9.91 -3.02
N ILE A 31 8.37 -10.48 -4.22
CA ILE A 31 9.03 -11.75 -4.57
C ILE A 31 10.56 -11.59 -4.44
N ALA A 32 11.12 -10.52 -4.97
CA ALA A 32 12.56 -10.28 -4.93
C ALA A 32 13.07 -10.15 -3.48
N VAL A 33 12.36 -9.36 -2.65
CA VAL A 33 12.71 -9.17 -1.23
C VAL A 33 12.54 -10.46 -0.45
N LEU A 34 11.45 -11.21 -0.68
CA LEU A 34 11.19 -12.48 0.00
C LEU A 34 12.24 -13.54 -0.38
N ALA A 35 12.62 -13.62 -1.65
CA ALA A 35 13.68 -14.52 -2.12
C ALA A 35 15.02 -14.19 -1.45
N PHE A 36 15.38 -12.90 -1.38
CA PHE A 36 16.58 -12.45 -0.67
C PHE A 36 16.52 -12.81 0.83
N ALA A 37 15.40 -12.54 1.48
CA ALA A 37 15.19 -12.88 2.90
C ALA A 37 15.27 -14.38 3.16
N ALA A 38 14.75 -15.19 2.25
CA ALA A 38 14.85 -16.67 2.33
C ALA A 38 16.30 -17.16 2.19
N ILE A 39 17.05 -16.61 1.22
CA ILE A 39 18.47 -16.98 1.01
C ILE A 39 19.33 -16.59 2.21
N THR A 40 19.03 -15.45 2.85
CA THR A 40 19.77 -14.96 4.03
C THR A 40 19.33 -15.61 5.34
N GLY A 41 18.35 -16.51 5.31
CA GLY A 41 17.86 -17.21 6.51
C GLY A 41 17.02 -16.33 7.45
N LEU A 42 16.52 -15.18 6.97
CA LEU A 42 15.66 -14.29 7.73
C LEU A 42 14.19 -14.76 7.79
N VAL A 43 13.84 -15.77 7.00
CA VAL A 43 12.51 -16.37 6.97
C VAL A 43 12.51 -17.62 7.82
N GLU A 44 11.77 -17.60 8.92
CA GLU A 44 11.72 -18.71 9.88
C GLU A 44 10.53 -19.64 9.62
N SER A 45 9.55 -19.20 8.80
CA SER A 45 8.30 -19.92 8.61
C SER A 45 7.97 -20.16 7.14
N PRO A 46 7.43 -21.35 6.79
CA PRO A 46 6.93 -21.64 5.44
C PRO A 46 5.71 -20.76 5.07
N TRP A 47 5.03 -20.20 6.05
CA TRP A 47 3.90 -19.26 5.83
C TRP A 47 4.32 -17.95 5.17
N ALA A 48 5.62 -17.65 5.12
CA ALA A 48 6.18 -16.47 4.46
C ALA A 48 5.76 -16.33 2.98
N ILE A 49 5.40 -17.42 2.31
CA ILE A 49 4.86 -17.36 0.95
C ILE A 49 3.56 -16.54 0.88
N GLY A 50 2.80 -16.46 1.98
CA GLY A 50 1.62 -15.62 2.10
C GLY A 50 1.92 -14.12 2.02
N ILE A 51 3.18 -13.70 2.26
CA ILE A 51 3.62 -12.31 2.11
C ILE A 51 3.43 -11.83 0.68
N VAL A 52 3.53 -12.72 -0.31
CA VAL A 52 3.31 -12.40 -1.73
C VAL A 52 1.88 -11.89 -1.95
N LEU A 53 0.89 -12.56 -1.36
CA LEU A 53 -0.51 -12.13 -1.43
C LEU A 53 -0.72 -10.76 -0.75
N ILE A 54 -0.10 -10.58 0.43
CA ILE A 54 -0.16 -9.30 1.15
C ILE A 54 0.53 -8.19 0.36
N GLY A 55 1.63 -8.49 -0.34
CA GLY A 55 2.30 -7.55 -1.24
C GLY A 55 1.38 -7.06 -2.35
N ILE A 56 0.64 -7.95 -3.00
CA ILE A 56 -0.36 -7.58 -4.03
C ILE A 56 -1.45 -6.69 -3.44
N LEU A 57 -2.06 -7.08 -2.32
CA LEU A 57 -3.12 -6.30 -1.67
C LEU A 57 -2.62 -4.93 -1.23
N THR A 58 -1.38 -4.86 -0.71
CA THR A 58 -0.73 -3.60 -0.36
C THR A 58 -0.50 -2.73 -1.59
N GLY A 59 -0.06 -3.33 -2.69
CA GLY A 59 0.12 -2.64 -3.97
C GLY A 59 -1.19 -2.06 -4.50
N LEU A 60 -2.30 -2.80 -4.41
CA LEU A 60 -3.63 -2.31 -4.77
C LEU A 60 -4.07 -1.13 -3.88
N MET A 61 -3.89 -1.26 -2.57
CA MET A 61 -4.25 -0.22 -1.61
C MET A 61 -3.46 1.07 -1.84
N PHE A 62 -2.12 0.97 -1.94
CA PHE A 62 -1.25 2.12 -2.14
C PHE A 62 -1.30 2.65 -3.58
N GLY A 63 -1.63 1.83 -4.56
CA GLY A 63 -1.93 2.26 -5.93
C GLY A 63 -3.12 3.22 -5.95
N GLY A 64 -4.21 2.86 -5.26
CA GLY A 64 -5.37 3.74 -5.08
C GLY A 64 -5.03 5.05 -4.36
N PHE A 65 -4.27 4.96 -3.26
CA PHE A 65 -3.79 6.13 -2.52
C PHE A 65 -2.90 7.03 -3.39
N GLY A 66 -1.98 6.46 -4.16
CA GLY A 66 -1.10 7.18 -5.08
C GLY A 66 -1.85 7.92 -6.16
N LEU A 67 -2.89 7.30 -6.75
CA LEU A 67 -3.75 7.95 -7.74
C LEU A 67 -4.58 9.09 -7.13
N MET A 68 -5.03 8.96 -5.88
CA MET A 68 -5.69 10.06 -5.17
C MET A 68 -4.74 11.23 -4.98
N ALA A 69 -3.50 10.96 -4.54
CA ALA A 69 -2.48 11.99 -4.39
C ALA A 69 -2.17 12.67 -5.73
N ALA A 70 -2.04 11.88 -6.81
CA ALA A 70 -1.83 12.40 -8.15
C ALA A 70 -3.01 13.24 -8.67
N ALA A 71 -4.24 12.87 -8.31
CA ALA A 71 -5.44 13.62 -8.68
C ALA A 71 -5.52 14.99 -7.98
N ILE A 72 -4.94 15.13 -6.80
CA ILE A 72 -4.99 16.38 -6.00
C ILE A 72 -3.78 17.26 -6.29
N ALA A 73 -2.62 16.67 -6.57
CA ALA A 73 -1.37 17.41 -6.77
C ALA A 73 -1.39 18.22 -8.09
N PRO A 74 -1.21 19.55 -8.05
CA PRO A 74 -1.23 20.39 -9.25
C PRO A 74 0.00 20.20 -10.14
N SER A 75 1.10 19.69 -9.58
CA SER A 75 2.36 19.47 -10.32
C SER A 75 3.09 18.23 -9.81
N THR A 76 4.02 17.72 -10.63
CA THR A 76 4.89 16.58 -10.26
C THR A 76 5.72 16.89 -9.02
N HIS A 77 6.17 18.15 -8.86
CA HIS A 77 6.92 18.57 -7.68
C HIS A 77 6.06 18.48 -6.40
N MET A 78 4.81 18.95 -6.44
CA MET A 78 3.88 18.82 -5.32
C MET A 78 3.57 17.35 -5.01
N LEU A 79 3.44 16.51 -6.03
CA LEU A 79 3.25 15.08 -5.85
C LEU A 79 4.43 14.46 -5.07
N THR A 80 5.66 14.80 -5.44
CA THR A 80 6.87 14.35 -4.74
C THR A 80 6.87 14.83 -3.29
N LEU A 81 6.50 16.07 -3.03
CA LEU A 81 6.38 16.61 -1.66
C LEU A 81 5.34 15.85 -0.84
N VAL A 82 4.17 15.56 -1.40
CA VAL A 82 3.11 14.78 -0.72
C VAL A 82 3.64 13.39 -0.38
N PHE A 83 4.28 12.69 -1.32
CA PHE A 83 4.86 11.37 -1.06
C PHE A 83 5.97 11.42 0.01
N THR A 84 6.79 12.44 0.02
CA THR A 84 7.85 12.58 1.02
C THR A 84 7.27 12.94 2.40
N MET A 85 6.38 13.93 2.47
CA MET A 85 5.82 14.41 3.73
C MET A 85 4.87 13.41 4.40
N VAL A 86 4.13 12.64 3.60
CA VAL A 86 3.21 11.61 4.11
C VAL A 86 3.91 10.26 4.20
N GLY A 87 4.67 9.88 3.19
CA GLY A 87 5.32 8.59 3.10
C GLY A 87 6.40 8.37 4.15
N THR A 88 7.20 9.40 4.45
CA THR A 88 8.27 9.28 5.46
C THR A 88 7.71 9.00 6.86
N PRO A 89 6.78 9.79 7.42
CA PRO A 89 6.16 9.44 8.69
C PRO A 89 5.43 8.10 8.67
N LEU A 90 4.71 7.82 7.59
CA LEU A 90 4.01 6.55 7.41
C LEU A 90 4.97 5.37 7.53
N PHE A 91 6.15 5.47 6.92
CA PHE A 91 7.16 4.42 6.94
C PHE A 91 7.80 4.26 8.32
N PHE A 92 8.12 5.36 9.00
CA PHE A 92 8.74 5.31 10.33
C PHE A 92 7.79 4.81 11.42
N PHE A 93 6.53 5.24 11.41
CA PHE A 93 5.58 4.94 12.47
C PHE A 93 4.71 3.70 12.22
N SER A 94 4.83 3.05 11.08
CA SER A 94 4.08 1.83 10.74
C SER A 94 4.59 0.56 11.41
N GLY A 95 5.61 0.65 12.27
CA GLY A 95 6.21 -0.54 12.88
C GLY A 95 7.27 -1.23 12.02
N THR A 96 7.71 -0.62 10.91
CA THR A 96 8.72 -1.20 10.02
C THR A 96 10.07 -1.32 10.71
N PHE A 97 10.54 -0.26 11.39
CA PHE A 97 11.85 -0.24 12.05
C PHE A 97 11.79 -0.71 13.50
N PHE A 98 10.76 -0.32 14.23
CA PHE A 98 10.60 -0.67 15.63
C PHE A 98 9.18 -1.12 15.94
N PRO A 99 8.98 -2.00 16.93
CA PRO A 99 7.64 -2.38 17.37
C PRO A 99 6.81 -1.16 17.79
N ILE A 100 5.52 -1.14 17.45
CA ILE A 100 4.61 -0.03 17.82
C ILE A 100 4.56 0.16 19.34
N SER A 101 4.77 -0.91 20.11
CA SER A 101 4.81 -0.89 21.57
C SER A 101 5.93 -0.03 22.16
N THR A 102 6.99 0.29 21.40
CA THR A 102 8.06 1.17 21.81
C THR A 102 7.73 2.65 21.63
N LEU A 103 6.67 2.97 20.91
CA LEU A 103 6.20 4.34 20.75
C LEU A 103 5.52 4.84 22.02
N PRO A 104 5.56 6.16 22.29
CA PRO A 104 4.78 6.77 23.36
C PRO A 104 3.29 6.39 23.25
N THR A 105 2.63 6.21 24.39
CA THR A 105 1.25 5.71 24.47
C THR A 105 0.25 6.53 23.65
N TRP A 106 0.46 7.84 23.55
CA TRP A 106 -0.39 8.73 22.74
C TRP A 106 -0.18 8.58 21.22
N MET A 107 1.00 8.09 20.78
CA MET A 107 1.31 7.83 19.36
C MET A 107 0.83 6.47 18.86
N GLN A 108 0.66 5.50 19.75
CA GLN A 108 0.25 4.14 19.36
C GLN A 108 -1.08 4.11 18.60
N PRO A 109 -2.15 4.83 19.03
CA PRO A 109 -3.39 4.88 18.25
C PRO A 109 -3.20 5.47 16.84
N VAL A 110 -2.33 6.49 16.71
CA VAL A 110 -2.01 7.09 15.41
C VAL A 110 -1.30 6.06 14.52
N ALA A 111 -0.30 5.35 15.07
CA ALA A 111 0.41 4.30 14.35
C ALA A 111 -0.53 3.18 13.88
N TRP A 112 -1.51 2.80 14.69
CA TRP A 112 -2.54 1.82 14.31
C TRP A 112 -3.51 2.31 13.24
N ALA A 113 -3.74 3.61 13.13
CA ALA A 113 -4.57 4.19 12.08
C ALA A 113 -3.84 4.27 10.71
N LEU A 114 -2.50 4.14 10.70
CA LEU A 114 -1.72 4.23 9.47
C LEU A 114 -1.93 3.02 8.56
N PRO A 115 -2.17 3.22 7.26
CA PRO A 115 -2.47 2.13 6.32
C PRO A 115 -1.30 1.15 6.15
N LEU A 116 -0.05 1.57 6.32
CA LEU A 116 1.13 0.72 6.17
C LEU A 116 1.33 -0.23 7.37
N THR A 117 0.80 0.10 8.54
CA THR A 117 0.94 -0.69 9.77
C THR A 117 0.38 -2.12 9.59
N HIS A 118 -0.76 -2.23 8.94
CA HIS A 118 -1.46 -3.50 8.80
C HIS A 118 -0.74 -4.50 7.88
N PRO A 119 -0.27 -4.10 6.68
CA PRO A 119 0.57 -4.97 5.83
C PRO A 119 1.86 -5.40 6.53
N VAL A 120 2.56 -4.48 7.20
CA VAL A 120 3.81 -4.77 7.92
C VAL A 120 3.57 -5.80 9.02
N ARG A 121 2.49 -5.65 9.79
CA ARG A 121 2.13 -6.59 10.84
C ARG A 121 1.85 -7.99 10.30
N ILE A 122 1.07 -8.11 9.23
CA ILE A 122 0.76 -9.40 8.62
C ILE A 122 2.03 -10.03 8.02
N ALA A 123 2.83 -9.25 7.30
CA ALA A 123 4.08 -9.73 6.71
C ALA A 123 5.04 -10.27 7.77
N ARG A 124 5.15 -9.57 8.90
CA ARG A 124 5.97 -10.02 10.03
C ARG A 124 5.44 -11.33 10.63
N GLY A 125 4.12 -11.43 10.89
CA GLY A 125 3.50 -12.65 11.40
C GLY A 125 3.71 -13.84 10.47
N PHE A 126 3.65 -13.66 9.16
CA PHE A 126 3.96 -14.71 8.20
C PHE A 126 5.45 -15.07 8.16
N ALA A 127 6.36 -14.12 8.33
CA ALA A 127 7.80 -14.37 8.33
C ALA A 127 8.26 -15.14 9.56
N THR A 128 7.72 -14.82 10.75
CA THR A 128 8.05 -15.49 12.03
C THR A 128 7.20 -16.72 12.30
N GLY A 129 6.05 -16.86 11.64
CA GLY A 129 5.10 -17.94 11.90
C GLY A 129 4.08 -17.63 13.02
N ASP A 130 4.13 -16.43 13.58
CA ASP A 130 3.22 -15.96 14.63
C ASP A 130 1.87 -15.54 14.05
N LEU A 131 1.03 -16.51 13.77
CA LEU A 131 -0.28 -16.31 13.17
C LEU A 131 -1.35 -16.15 14.27
N TYR A 132 -1.66 -14.92 14.60
CA TYR A 132 -2.74 -14.59 15.54
C TYR A 132 -4.04 -14.25 14.82
N LEU A 133 -5.16 -14.62 15.42
CA LEU A 133 -6.50 -14.27 14.89
C LEU A 133 -6.68 -12.76 14.67
N SER A 134 -5.95 -11.95 15.45
CA SER A 134 -5.93 -10.49 15.31
C SER A 134 -5.34 -9.99 13.98
N LEU A 135 -4.63 -10.83 13.20
CA LEU A 135 -4.17 -10.48 11.85
C LEU A 135 -5.33 -10.35 10.85
N LEU A 136 -6.46 -11.01 11.13
CA LEU A 136 -7.67 -10.86 10.31
C LEU A 136 -8.21 -9.43 10.34
N TRP A 137 -8.09 -8.71 11.46
CA TRP A 137 -8.43 -7.28 11.52
C TRP A 137 -7.54 -6.43 10.61
N SER A 138 -6.26 -6.76 10.56
CA SER A 138 -5.33 -6.07 9.66
C SER A 138 -5.64 -6.36 8.19
N LEU A 139 -6.01 -7.59 7.87
CA LEU A 139 -6.44 -7.97 6.52
C LEU A 139 -7.74 -7.24 6.14
N LEU A 140 -8.73 -7.24 7.04
CA LEU A 140 -9.99 -6.52 6.85
C LEU A 140 -9.74 -5.03 6.60
N TYR A 141 -8.84 -4.40 7.37
CA TYR A 141 -8.46 -3.00 7.16
C TYR A 141 -7.91 -2.77 5.75
N ILE A 142 -6.98 -3.61 5.27
CA ILE A 142 -6.40 -3.48 3.92
C ILE A 142 -7.49 -3.57 2.85
N VAL A 143 -8.40 -4.54 2.97
CA VAL A 143 -9.50 -4.74 2.01
C VAL A 143 -10.43 -3.54 2.01
N VAL A 144 -10.84 -3.07 3.18
CA VAL A 144 -11.74 -1.91 3.33
C VAL A 144 -11.06 -0.64 2.81
N ALA A 145 -9.81 -0.40 3.16
CA ALA A 145 -9.04 0.75 2.67
C ALA A 145 -8.93 0.72 1.13
N THR A 146 -8.64 -0.44 0.54
CA THR A 146 -8.60 -0.60 -0.93
C THR A 146 -9.96 -0.31 -1.56
N ALA A 147 -11.05 -0.84 -0.95
CA ALA A 147 -12.41 -0.62 -1.43
C ALA A 147 -12.85 0.87 -1.34
N ILE A 148 -12.28 1.64 -0.43
CA ILE A 148 -12.52 3.08 -0.29
C ILE A 148 -11.64 3.88 -1.26
N PHE A 149 -10.36 3.57 -1.35
CA PHE A 149 -9.41 4.34 -2.16
C PHE A 149 -9.69 4.21 -3.65
N PHE A 150 -10.12 3.04 -4.12
CA PHE A 150 -10.43 2.82 -5.54
C PHE A 150 -11.53 3.76 -6.09
N PRO A 151 -12.76 3.80 -5.53
CA PRO A 151 -13.81 4.69 -6.03
C PRO A 151 -13.48 6.16 -5.79
N LEU A 152 -12.74 6.48 -4.72
CA LEU A 152 -12.35 7.84 -4.42
C LEU A 152 -11.31 8.35 -5.43
N ALA A 153 -10.32 7.53 -5.77
CA ALA A 153 -9.35 7.83 -6.83
C ALA A 153 -10.06 8.06 -8.18
N THR A 154 -11.00 7.18 -8.53
CA THR A 154 -11.78 7.30 -9.78
C THR A 154 -12.59 8.61 -9.82
N ARG A 155 -13.24 8.98 -8.70
CA ARG A 155 -14.02 10.23 -8.61
C ARG A 155 -13.15 11.47 -8.72
N LEU A 156 -11.99 11.48 -8.03
CA LEU A 156 -11.07 12.62 -8.04
C LEU A 156 -10.44 12.82 -9.42
N LEU A 157 -9.96 11.73 -10.03
CA LEU A 157 -9.40 11.77 -11.39
C LEU A 157 -10.44 12.23 -12.41
N ARG A 158 -11.67 11.74 -12.31
CA ARG A 158 -12.75 12.15 -13.19
C ARG A 158 -13.03 13.65 -13.08
N ARG A 159 -13.02 14.21 -11.88
CA ARG A 159 -13.20 15.66 -11.68
C ARG A 159 -12.06 16.46 -12.27
N ARG A 160 -10.82 15.95 -12.22
CA ARG A 160 -9.65 16.66 -12.73
C ARG A 160 -9.54 16.64 -14.26
N LEU A 161 -9.91 15.51 -14.90
CA LEU A 161 -9.69 15.30 -16.33
C LEU A 161 -10.91 15.64 -17.20
N LEU A 162 -12.11 15.78 -16.62
CA LEU A 162 -13.35 16.07 -17.34
C LEU A 162 -13.90 17.49 -17.07
N VAL A 163 -13.14 18.34 -16.36
CA VAL A 163 -13.35 19.78 -16.23
C VAL A 163 -12.26 20.50 -17.01
#